data_53a081407bb72189911fd284a1691104
#
_entry.id   53a081407bb72189911fd284a1691104
#
_cell.length_a   1.000
_cell.length_b   1.000
_cell.length_c   1.000
_cell.angle_alpha   90.00
_cell.angle_beta   90.00
_cell.angle_gamma   90.00
#
_symmetry.space_group_name_H-M   'P 1'
#
loop_
_entity.id
_entity.type
_entity.pdbx_description
1 polymer ?
#
loop_
_entity_poly.entity_id
_entity_poly.type
_entity_poly.pdbx_seq_one_letter_code
_entity_poly.pdbx_strand_id
1 'polypeptide(L)'
;MRYFFYPHIPPCSRILLIESGSRRLLEGLIPYLRTLFGEDVEMDLVTCYAGEPAGFHGRVFNVNDYGGAAGRNALWADLAQRQYSVAGVICAAEPIMTKWKWWLSAKLRAKIFIINENGDYFWLDRVHFRQLRQFVAYRMGVTGSAAVPALVRLVCFPVTLAYLLLYAGTVHLRRKLRQL
;
A
#
# COMPACT_ATOMS: atom_id res chain seq x y z
N MET A 1 -10.40 6.35 -5.89
CA MET A 1 -10.53 5.38 -7.01
C MET A 1 -11.35 5.87 -8.21
N ARG A 2 -11.47 7.16 -8.44
CA ARG A 2 -12.30 7.73 -9.52
C ARG A 2 -11.84 7.30 -10.92
N TYR A 3 -10.56 7.04 -11.11
CA TYR A 3 -9.96 6.69 -12.41
C TYR A 3 -9.79 5.19 -12.66
N PHE A 4 -10.31 4.32 -11.81
CA PHE A 4 -10.19 2.87 -12.00
C PHE A 4 -10.83 2.37 -13.30
N PHE A 5 -11.97 2.96 -13.69
CA PHE A 5 -12.69 2.58 -14.90
C PHE A 5 -12.23 3.34 -16.17
N TYR A 6 -11.33 4.31 -16.03
CA TYR A 6 -10.85 5.11 -17.13
C TYR A 6 -9.44 4.67 -17.55
N PRO A 7 -9.25 4.18 -18.78
CA PRO A 7 -7.95 3.75 -19.27
C PRO A 7 -7.00 4.93 -19.53
N HIS A 8 -7.53 6.14 -19.73
CA HIS A 8 -6.72 7.31 -20.04
C HIS A 8 -5.90 7.76 -18.86
N ILE A 9 -4.62 8.05 -19.12
CA ILE A 9 -3.72 8.72 -18.18
C ILE A 9 -4.04 10.21 -18.28
N PRO A 10 -4.42 10.88 -17.17
CA PRO A 10 -4.65 12.32 -17.23
C PRO A 10 -3.35 13.07 -17.50
N PRO A 11 -3.41 14.29 -18.04
CA PRO A 11 -2.22 15.15 -18.17
C PRO A 11 -1.51 15.23 -16.82
N CYS A 12 -0.21 14.92 -16.80
CA CYS A 12 0.55 14.79 -15.59
C CYS A 12 1.30 16.08 -15.28
N SER A 13 0.71 16.94 -14.45
CA SER A 13 1.36 18.15 -13.95
C SER A 13 1.99 17.95 -12.58
N ARG A 14 1.39 17.10 -11.76
CA ARG A 14 1.85 16.84 -10.39
C ARG A 14 1.60 15.40 -9.98
N ILE A 15 2.63 14.76 -9.44
CA ILE A 15 2.63 13.38 -8.97
C ILE A 15 2.79 13.35 -7.45
N LEU A 16 2.02 12.49 -6.78
CA LEU A 16 2.28 12.12 -5.40
C LEU A 16 2.89 10.73 -5.35
N LEU A 17 4.07 10.60 -4.75
CA LEU A 17 4.67 9.31 -4.46
C LEU A 17 4.37 8.91 -3.01
N ILE A 18 4.01 7.64 -2.79
CA ILE A 18 3.75 7.08 -1.47
C ILE A 18 4.83 6.02 -1.21
N GLU A 19 5.78 6.35 -0.33
CA GLU A 19 6.93 5.53 -0.01
C GLU A 19 6.56 4.42 0.98
N SER A 20 5.95 3.37 0.47
CA SER A 20 5.61 2.18 1.26
C SER A 20 6.55 1.00 0.93
N GLY A 21 7.83 1.28 0.87
CA GLY A 21 8.93 0.36 0.62
C GLY A 21 10.23 0.95 1.15
N SER A 22 11.36 0.34 0.85
CA SER A 22 12.64 0.86 1.29
C SER A 22 13.00 2.19 0.60
N ARG A 23 13.64 3.09 1.34
CA ARG A 23 14.16 4.37 0.84
C ARG A 23 15.07 4.19 -0.37
N ARG A 24 15.92 3.17 -0.33
CA ARG A 24 16.85 2.84 -1.42
C ARG A 24 16.13 2.52 -2.74
N LEU A 25 14.98 1.85 -2.65
CA LEU A 25 14.16 1.57 -3.84
C LEU A 25 13.61 2.86 -4.44
N LEU A 26 13.07 3.75 -3.62
CA LEU A 26 12.58 5.05 -4.09
C LEU A 26 13.69 5.86 -4.76
N GLU A 27 14.86 5.99 -4.11
CA GLU A 27 16.00 6.74 -4.65
C GLU A 27 16.47 6.20 -6.00
N GLY A 28 16.47 4.89 -6.18
CA GLY A 28 16.78 4.26 -7.47
C GLY A 28 15.72 4.51 -8.55
N LEU A 29 14.47 4.78 -8.17
CA LEU A 29 13.36 5.00 -9.09
C LEU A 29 13.21 6.47 -9.52
N ILE A 30 13.71 7.43 -8.75
CA ILE A 30 13.54 8.87 -9.04
C ILE A 30 13.99 9.23 -10.47
N PRO A 31 15.19 8.86 -10.93
CA PRO A 31 15.64 9.18 -12.30
C PRO A 31 14.71 8.57 -13.37
N TYR A 32 14.29 7.33 -13.16
CA TYR A 32 13.37 6.66 -14.07
C TYR A 32 12.00 7.35 -14.14
N LEU A 33 11.44 7.74 -12.99
CA LEU A 33 10.15 8.45 -12.94
C LEU A 33 10.24 9.83 -13.61
N ARG A 34 11.38 10.52 -13.49
CA ARG A 34 11.61 11.76 -14.20
C ARG A 34 11.65 11.57 -15.70
N THR A 35 12.35 10.55 -16.18
CA THR A 35 12.36 10.20 -17.61
C THR A 35 10.96 9.83 -18.13
N LEU A 36 10.17 9.11 -17.32
CA LEU A 36 8.84 8.63 -17.72
C LEU A 36 7.79 9.75 -17.77
N PHE A 37 7.79 10.65 -16.80
CA PHE A 37 6.75 11.68 -16.65
C PHE A 37 7.20 13.07 -17.12
N GLY A 38 8.49 13.27 -17.32
CA GLY A 38 9.09 14.55 -17.70
C GLY A 38 9.80 15.24 -16.53
N GLU A 39 10.87 15.94 -16.84
CA GLU A 39 11.69 16.68 -15.85
C GLU A 39 10.92 17.81 -15.17
N ASP A 40 9.97 18.44 -15.88
CA ASP A 40 9.18 19.57 -15.40
C ASP A 40 8.03 19.15 -14.47
N VAL A 41 7.77 17.86 -14.31
CA VAL A 41 6.67 17.39 -13.48
C VAL A 41 7.01 17.52 -12.00
N GLU A 42 6.17 18.24 -11.27
CA GLU A 42 6.32 18.34 -9.82
C GLU A 42 6.01 16.99 -9.15
N MET A 43 6.95 16.51 -8.35
CA MET A 43 6.80 15.29 -7.57
C MET A 43 6.81 15.63 -6.09
N ASP A 44 5.77 15.22 -5.36
CA ASP A 44 5.71 15.28 -3.90
C ASP A 44 5.76 13.87 -3.31
N LEU A 45 6.15 13.75 -2.06
CA LEU A 45 6.38 12.48 -1.39
C LEU A 45 5.63 12.40 -0.06
N VAL A 46 4.95 11.29 0.17
CA VAL A 46 4.49 10.89 1.50
C VAL A 46 5.36 9.74 2.00
N THR A 47 5.99 9.91 3.16
CA THR A 47 6.96 8.98 3.73
C THR A 47 6.80 8.83 5.24
N CYS A 48 7.35 7.75 5.81
CA CYS A 48 7.55 7.60 7.26
C CYS A 48 9.04 7.73 7.65
N TYR A 49 9.93 7.87 6.69
CA TYR A 49 11.35 7.98 6.96
C TYR A 49 11.74 9.43 7.24
N ALA A 50 12.77 9.61 8.05
CA ALA A 50 13.36 10.91 8.30
C ALA A 50 14.19 11.39 7.10
N GLY A 51 14.23 12.69 6.90
CA GLY A 51 15.00 13.36 5.84
C GLY A 51 14.41 13.17 4.43
N GLU A 52 15.04 13.83 3.49
CA GLU A 52 14.68 13.76 2.07
C GLU A 52 15.45 12.64 1.37
N PRO A 53 14.84 11.94 0.38
CA PRO A 53 15.56 10.98 -0.45
C PRO A 53 16.63 11.67 -1.31
N ALA A 54 17.71 10.97 -1.58
CA ALA A 54 18.75 11.46 -2.47
C ALA A 54 18.19 11.74 -3.88
N GLY A 55 18.48 12.93 -4.44
CA GLY A 55 18.00 13.33 -5.76
C GLY A 55 16.51 13.66 -5.86
N PHE A 56 15.80 13.70 -4.73
CA PHE A 56 14.42 14.13 -4.70
C PHE A 56 14.32 15.66 -4.58
N HIS A 57 13.52 16.25 -5.45
CA HIS A 57 13.23 17.68 -5.45
C HIS A 57 11.72 17.86 -5.46
N GLY A 58 11.15 18.10 -4.29
CA GLY A 58 9.72 18.26 -4.12
C GLY A 58 9.34 18.32 -2.65
N ARG A 59 8.06 18.47 -2.36
CA ARG A 59 7.61 18.55 -0.98
C ARG A 59 7.52 17.15 -0.35
N VAL A 60 8.05 17.04 0.86
CA VAL A 60 8.00 15.79 1.63
C VAL A 60 7.02 15.94 2.79
N PHE A 61 6.08 15.00 2.89
CA PHE A 61 5.12 14.89 3.98
C PHE A 61 5.46 13.66 4.82
N ASN A 62 5.95 13.87 6.04
CA ASN A 62 6.24 12.76 6.93
C ASN A 62 4.99 12.37 7.72
N VAL A 63 4.51 11.13 7.57
CA VAL A 63 3.29 10.67 8.26
C VAL A 63 3.42 10.66 9.79
N ASN A 64 4.64 10.66 10.33
CA ASN A 64 4.88 10.71 11.76
C ASN A 64 4.51 12.07 12.37
N ASP A 65 4.49 13.13 11.55
CA ASP A 65 4.08 14.47 11.96
C ASP A 65 2.55 14.61 12.05
N TYR A 66 1.82 13.62 11.52
CA TYR A 66 0.36 13.61 11.39
C TYR A 66 -0.29 12.52 12.25
N GLY A 67 -0.09 12.59 13.57
CA GLY A 67 -0.63 11.59 14.52
C GLY A 67 -2.15 11.64 14.69
N GLY A 68 -2.76 10.48 14.91
CA GLY A 68 -4.18 10.35 15.23
C GLY A 68 -5.15 10.71 14.09
N ALA A 69 -6.41 10.92 14.44
CA ALA A 69 -7.46 11.25 13.46
C ALA A 69 -7.35 12.70 12.96
N ALA A 70 -7.03 13.63 13.85
CA ALA A 70 -6.84 15.04 13.50
C ALA A 70 -5.67 15.22 12.53
N GLY A 71 -4.52 14.59 12.82
CA GLY A 71 -3.35 14.64 11.94
C GLY A 71 -3.64 14.05 10.56
N ARG A 72 -4.36 12.93 10.47
CA ARG A 72 -4.78 12.39 9.17
C ARG A 72 -5.63 13.36 8.36
N ASN A 73 -6.53 14.08 9.01
CA ASN A 73 -7.35 15.09 8.33
C ASN A 73 -6.51 16.30 7.89
N ALA A 74 -5.51 16.71 8.69
CA ALA A 74 -4.58 17.77 8.32
C ALA A 74 -3.75 17.37 7.09
N LEU A 75 -3.13 16.18 7.09
CA LEU A 75 -2.42 15.68 5.92
C LEU A 75 -3.31 15.64 4.67
N TRP A 76 -4.56 15.18 4.84
CA TRP A 76 -5.51 15.15 3.72
C TRP A 76 -5.82 16.56 3.20
N ALA A 77 -6.02 17.54 4.07
CA ALA A 77 -6.26 18.92 3.66
C ALA A 77 -5.06 19.48 2.86
N ASP A 78 -3.85 19.25 3.33
CA ASP A 78 -2.61 19.68 2.64
C ASP A 78 -2.49 19.04 1.25
N LEU A 79 -2.72 17.72 1.15
CA LEU A 79 -2.65 16.99 -0.11
C LEU A 79 -3.77 17.39 -1.08
N ALA A 80 -5.00 17.62 -0.57
CA ALA A 80 -6.16 17.96 -1.40
C ALA A 80 -5.99 19.32 -2.10
N GLN A 81 -5.31 20.28 -1.48
CA GLN A 81 -5.04 21.59 -2.06
C GLN A 81 -4.12 21.50 -3.30
N ARG A 82 -3.26 20.48 -3.37
CA ARG A 82 -2.25 20.36 -4.43
C ARG A 82 -2.73 19.71 -5.72
N GLN A 83 -3.92 19.13 -5.74
CA GLN A 83 -4.59 18.59 -6.94
C GLN A 83 -3.73 17.62 -7.77
N TYR A 84 -3.28 16.53 -7.16
CA TYR A 84 -2.51 15.50 -7.85
C TYR A 84 -3.33 14.82 -8.95
N SER A 85 -2.79 14.76 -10.17
CA SER A 85 -3.38 14.03 -11.29
C SER A 85 -3.02 12.54 -11.26
N VAL A 86 -1.84 12.22 -10.75
CA VAL A 86 -1.29 10.87 -10.67
C VAL A 86 -0.73 10.60 -9.28
N ALA A 87 -0.85 9.36 -8.81
CA ALA A 87 -0.22 8.93 -7.56
C ALA A 87 0.47 7.56 -7.76
N GLY A 88 1.75 7.51 -7.37
CA GLY A 88 2.57 6.30 -7.38
C GLY A 88 2.64 5.67 -6.00
N VAL A 89 2.31 4.40 -5.88
CA VAL A 89 2.40 3.65 -4.62
C VAL A 89 3.53 2.63 -4.72
N ILE A 90 4.57 2.81 -3.94
CA ILE A 90 5.67 1.85 -3.86
C ILE A 90 5.22 0.71 -2.96
N CYS A 91 5.08 -0.47 -3.52
CA CYS A 91 4.62 -1.67 -2.83
C CYS A 91 5.76 -2.70 -2.73
N ALA A 92 6.61 -2.58 -1.72
CA ALA A 92 7.57 -3.62 -1.36
C ALA A 92 6.91 -4.73 -0.51
N ALA A 93 7.63 -5.85 -0.31
CA ALA A 93 7.19 -6.95 0.55
C ALA A 93 7.05 -6.54 2.02
N GLU A 94 7.74 -5.48 2.41
CA GLU A 94 7.75 -4.95 3.76
C GLU A 94 6.41 -4.28 4.11
N PRO A 95 5.87 -4.48 5.33
CA PRO A 95 4.60 -3.90 5.75
C PRO A 95 4.71 -2.43 6.17
N ILE A 96 5.49 -1.63 5.42
CA ILE A 96 5.72 -0.21 5.67
C ILE A 96 4.50 0.60 5.26
N MET A 97 4.05 1.51 6.12
CA MET A 97 2.94 2.43 5.87
C MET A 97 1.65 1.79 5.33
N THR A 98 1.39 0.51 5.64
CA THR A 98 0.30 -0.27 5.02
C THR A 98 -1.07 0.40 5.15
N LYS A 99 -1.39 0.96 6.33
CA LYS A 99 -2.65 1.68 6.56
C LYS A 99 -2.71 2.99 5.76
N TRP A 100 -1.61 3.73 5.71
CA TRP A 100 -1.51 5.00 5.02
C TRP A 100 -1.61 4.84 3.50
N LYS A 101 -0.87 3.89 2.91
CA LYS A 101 -0.88 3.69 1.45
C LYS A 101 -2.28 3.38 0.93
N TRP A 102 -3.01 2.47 1.59
CA TRP A 102 -4.35 2.10 1.14
C TRP A 102 -5.38 3.19 1.43
N TRP A 103 -5.24 3.88 2.55
CA TRP A 103 -6.10 5.00 2.87
C TRP A 103 -5.92 6.16 1.87
N LEU A 104 -4.69 6.54 1.58
CA LEU A 104 -4.39 7.57 0.57
C LEU A 104 -4.87 7.14 -0.81
N SER A 105 -4.58 5.91 -1.22
CA SER A 105 -5.04 5.39 -2.52
C SER A 105 -6.56 5.42 -2.69
N ALA A 106 -7.32 5.20 -1.61
CA ALA A 106 -8.78 5.28 -1.64
C ALA A 106 -9.30 6.72 -1.68
N LYS A 107 -8.64 7.65 -0.98
CA LYS A 107 -9.07 9.05 -0.84
C LYS A 107 -8.65 9.92 -2.02
N LEU A 108 -7.45 9.72 -2.56
CA LEU A 108 -6.91 10.53 -3.64
C LEU A 108 -7.78 10.45 -4.90
N ARG A 109 -8.01 11.61 -5.50
CA ARG A 109 -8.69 11.74 -6.78
C ARG A 109 -7.69 11.74 -7.95
N ALA A 110 -6.71 10.86 -7.86
CA ALA A 110 -5.62 10.71 -8.81
C ALA A 110 -5.68 9.35 -9.52
N LYS A 111 -5.09 9.24 -10.70
CA LYS A 111 -4.82 7.95 -11.36
C LYS A 111 -3.68 7.28 -10.62
N ILE A 112 -3.89 6.06 -10.15
CA ILE A 112 -2.91 5.37 -9.31
C ILE A 112 -2.12 4.38 -10.14
N PHE A 113 -0.81 4.35 -9.95
CA PHE A 113 0.05 3.26 -10.38
C PHE A 113 0.77 2.62 -9.20
N ILE A 114 1.06 1.35 -9.32
CA ILE A 114 1.77 0.57 -8.30
C ILE A 114 3.15 0.24 -8.85
N ILE A 115 4.17 0.43 -8.02
CA ILE A 115 5.55 0.01 -8.30
C ILE A 115 5.89 -1.11 -7.32
N ASN A 116 6.38 -2.24 -7.85
CA ASN A 116 6.82 -3.35 -7.03
C ASN A 116 8.29 -3.20 -6.60
N GLU A 117 8.80 -4.16 -5.83
CA GLU A 117 10.20 -4.20 -5.36
C GLU A 117 11.24 -4.33 -6.47
N ASN A 118 10.86 -4.77 -7.66
CA ASN A 118 11.75 -4.89 -8.82
C ASN A 118 11.78 -3.62 -9.69
N GLY A 119 10.98 -2.61 -9.33
CA GLY A 119 10.83 -1.40 -10.13
C GLY A 119 9.81 -1.51 -11.26
N ASP A 120 9.16 -2.67 -11.42
CA ASP A 120 8.08 -2.79 -12.40
C ASP A 120 6.86 -2.01 -11.94
N TYR A 121 6.18 -1.37 -12.88
CA TYR A 121 4.97 -0.61 -12.56
C TYR A 121 3.78 -1.02 -13.42
N PHE A 122 2.59 -0.86 -12.86
CA PHE A 122 1.33 -1.02 -13.58
C PHE A 122 0.26 -0.08 -13.02
N TRP A 123 -0.66 0.32 -13.89
CA TRP A 123 -1.76 1.18 -13.50
C TRP A 123 -2.82 0.41 -12.73
N LEU A 124 -3.35 1.03 -11.69
CA LEU A 124 -4.48 0.49 -10.94
C LEU A 124 -5.78 0.84 -11.68
N ASP A 125 -6.06 0.11 -12.73
CA ASP A 125 -7.27 0.28 -13.53
C ASP A 125 -7.81 -1.05 -14.07
N ARG A 126 -8.97 -0.98 -14.73
CA ARG A 126 -9.64 -2.16 -15.29
C ARG A 126 -8.83 -2.86 -16.39
N VAL A 127 -8.06 -2.11 -17.15
CA VAL A 127 -7.26 -2.68 -18.26
C VAL A 127 -6.15 -3.56 -17.72
N HIS A 128 -5.53 -3.14 -16.61
CA HIS A 128 -4.45 -3.87 -15.93
C HIS A 128 -4.95 -4.81 -14.82
N PHE A 129 -6.25 -5.17 -14.83
CA PHE A 129 -6.83 -6.03 -13.79
C PHE A 129 -6.15 -7.40 -13.69
N ARG A 130 -5.67 -7.94 -14.83
CA ARG A 130 -4.93 -9.21 -14.85
C ARG A 130 -3.63 -9.10 -14.05
N GLN A 131 -2.87 -8.03 -14.25
CA GLN A 131 -1.62 -7.73 -13.54
C GLN A 131 -1.90 -7.51 -12.06
N LEU A 132 -2.94 -6.75 -11.74
CA LEU A 132 -3.37 -6.52 -10.36
C LEU A 132 -3.71 -7.85 -9.66
N ARG A 133 -4.48 -8.72 -10.31
CA ARG A 133 -4.84 -10.04 -9.76
C ARG A 133 -3.59 -10.90 -9.53
N GLN A 134 -2.66 -10.92 -10.48
CA GLN A 134 -1.40 -11.65 -10.34
C GLN A 134 -0.55 -11.11 -9.19
N PHE A 135 -0.44 -9.78 -9.09
CA PHE A 135 0.27 -9.12 -7.99
C PHE A 135 -0.34 -9.48 -6.63
N VAL A 136 -1.66 -9.38 -6.49
CA VAL A 136 -2.36 -9.74 -5.24
C VAL A 136 -2.17 -11.22 -4.92
N ALA A 137 -2.34 -12.12 -5.89
CA ALA A 137 -2.16 -13.56 -5.69
C ALA A 137 -0.73 -13.90 -5.24
N TYR A 138 0.27 -13.25 -5.84
CA TYR A 138 1.67 -13.39 -5.42
C TYR A 138 1.88 -12.92 -3.98
N ARG A 139 1.34 -11.75 -3.60
CA ARG A 139 1.44 -11.21 -2.24
C ARG A 139 0.71 -12.05 -1.19
N MET A 140 -0.36 -12.70 -1.57
CA MET A 140 -1.10 -13.63 -0.70
C MET A 140 -0.40 -15.00 -0.57
N GLY A 141 0.68 -15.23 -1.31
CA GLY A 141 1.37 -16.52 -1.33
C GLY A 141 0.56 -17.64 -1.99
N VAL A 142 -0.44 -17.30 -2.82
CA VAL A 142 -1.27 -18.28 -3.56
C VAL A 142 -0.72 -18.61 -4.94
N THR A 143 0.52 -18.19 -5.23
CA THR A 143 1.22 -18.49 -6.48
C THR A 143 2.58 -19.13 -6.19
N GLY A 144 3.04 -19.97 -7.12
CA GLY A 144 4.32 -20.67 -6.99
C GLY A 144 4.30 -21.78 -5.92
N SER A 145 5.47 -22.16 -5.43
CA SER A 145 5.63 -23.23 -4.42
C SER A 145 5.00 -22.90 -3.07
N ALA A 146 4.76 -21.63 -2.77
CA ALA A 146 4.11 -21.18 -1.55
C ALA A 146 2.57 -21.33 -1.58
N ALA A 147 1.98 -21.59 -2.74
CA ALA A 147 0.53 -21.72 -2.89
C ALA A 147 -0.04 -22.90 -2.10
N VAL A 148 0.65 -24.04 -2.12
CA VAL A 148 0.19 -25.26 -1.44
C VAL A 148 0.08 -25.06 0.07
N PRO A 149 1.12 -24.61 0.81
CA PRO A 149 0.99 -24.37 2.25
C PRO A 149 -0.01 -23.27 2.60
N ALA A 150 -0.15 -22.24 1.76
CA ALA A 150 -1.14 -21.18 1.97
C ALA A 150 -2.58 -21.72 1.85
N LEU A 151 -2.89 -22.53 0.84
CA LEU A 151 -4.17 -23.16 0.67
C LEU A 151 -4.48 -24.16 1.80
N VAL A 152 -3.51 -24.97 2.19
CA VAL A 152 -3.67 -25.90 3.33
C VAL A 152 -4.01 -25.13 4.61
N ARG A 153 -3.30 -24.03 4.91
CA ARG A 153 -3.61 -23.18 6.07
C ARG A 153 -5.01 -22.59 6.00
N LEU A 154 -5.43 -22.13 4.83
CA LEU A 154 -6.77 -21.56 4.64
C LEU A 154 -7.86 -22.59 4.86
N VAL A 155 -7.69 -23.82 4.33
CA VAL A 155 -8.66 -24.92 4.49
C VAL A 155 -8.67 -25.45 5.92
N CYS A 156 -7.50 -25.57 6.57
CA CYS A 156 -7.40 -26.06 7.95
C CYS A 156 -7.78 -25.01 9.00
N PHE A 157 -7.82 -23.72 8.64
CA PHE A 157 -8.12 -22.63 9.58
C PHE A 157 -9.44 -22.81 10.34
N PRO A 158 -10.60 -23.09 9.70
CA PRO A 158 -11.86 -23.28 10.43
C PRO A 158 -11.82 -24.48 11.39
N VAL A 159 -11.13 -25.56 11.03
CA VAL A 159 -10.96 -26.73 11.90
C VAL A 159 -10.10 -26.40 13.10
N THR A 160 -8.97 -25.69 12.87
CA THR A 160 -8.08 -25.24 13.95
C THR A 160 -8.79 -24.25 14.87
N LEU A 161 -9.57 -23.33 14.33
CA LEU A 161 -10.36 -22.37 15.12
C LEU A 161 -11.41 -23.09 15.99
N ALA A 162 -12.17 -24.03 15.41
CA ALA A 162 -13.16 -24.81 16.15
C ALA A 162 -12.50 -25.62 17.28
N TYR A 163 -11.36 -26.25 17.03
CA TYR A 163 -10.60 -26.96 18.05
C TYR A 163 -10.18 -26.02 19.18
N LEU A 164 -9.63 -24.84 18.87
CA LEU A 164 -9.19 -23.87 19.89
C LEU A 164 -10.36 -23.36 20.74
N LEU A 165 -11.51 -23.09 20.12
CA LEU A 165 -12.72 -22.67 20.83
C LEU A 165 -13.24 -23.75 21.78
N LEU A 166 -13.28 -25.01 21.33
CA LEU A 166 -13.68 -26.15 22.17
C LEU A 166 -12.69 -26.34 23.32
N TYR A 167 -11.39 -26.25 23.05
CA TYR A 167 -10.37 -26.35 24.07
C TYR A 167 -10.50 -25.23 25.12
N ALA A 168 -10.65 -23.99 24.68
CA ALA A 168 -10.88 -22.85 25.57
C ALA A 168 -12.14 -23.03 26.42
N GLY A 169 -13.23 -23.53 25.84
CA GLY A 169 -14.48 -23.85 26.53
C GLY A 169 -14.27 -24.92 27.62
N THR A 170 -13.55 -25.99 27.32
CA THR A 170 -13.26 -27.06 28.30
C THR A 170 -12.39 -26.56 29.44
N VAL A 171 -11.39 -25.72 29.18
CA VAL A 171 -10.55 -25.10 30.21
C VAL A 171 -11.37 -24.16 31.10
N HIS A 172 -12.23 -23.35 30.52
CA HIS A 172 -13.12 -22.46 31.28
C HIS A 172 -14.10 -23.23 32.17
N LEU A 173 -14.70 -24.28 31.64
CA LEU A 173 -15.63 -25.14 32.40
C LEU A 173 -14.93 -25.81 33.56
N ARG A 174 -13.74 -26.38 33.37
CA ARG A 174 -12.94 -27.01 34.42
C ARG A 174 -12.56 -26.02 35.51
N ARG A 175 -12.20 -24.78 35.16
CA ARG A 175 -11.89 -23.72 36.15
C ARG A 175 -13.12 -23.39 37.02
N LYS A 176 -14.29 -23.24 36.38
CA LYS A 176 -15.53 -22.92 37.06
C LYS A 176 -15.99 -24.03 38.01
N LEU A 177 -15.83 -25.31 37.59
CA LEU A 177 -16.14 -26.46 38.45
C LEU A 177 -15.19 -26.66 39.65
N ARG A 178 -13.99 -26.12 39.58
CA ARG A 178 -13.02 -26.15 40.71
C ARG A 178 -13.23 -25.02 41.71
N GLN A 179 -14.03 -24.03 41.37
CA GLN A 179 -14.37 -22.88 42.22
C GLN A 179 -15.72 -23.05 42.94
N LEU A 180 -16.46 -24.12 42.62
CA LEU A 180 -17.66 -24.59 43.33
C LEU A 180 -17.27 -25.69 44.35
#